data_700c2c364c87b44a684ed4b27f24ff97
#
_entry.id   700c2c364c87b44a684ed4b27f24ff97
#
_cell.length_a   1.000
_cell.length_b   1.000
_cell.length_c   1.000
_cell.angle_alpha   90.00
_cell.angle_beta   90.00
_cell.angle_gamma   90.00
#
_symmetry.space_group_name_H-M   'P 1'
#
loop_
_entity.id
_entity.type
_entity.pdbx_description
1 polymer ?
#
loop_
_entity_poly.entity_id
_entity_poly.type
_entity_poly.pdbx_seq_one_letter_code
_entity_poly.pdbx_strand_id
1 'polypeptide(L)'
;MEEHSDWILDEIGVEIHDGEALDLFRQAGARVDGRQARFEPGLVRALCATAPPAFQMFGRNSASDITVGGDSVVFVPAYGPPFVSDLEGGRRYATIVDFENFVKLTQLSPWMHHSGGTICEPVDLPVNKRHLDMVYAHLRYSTKPFMGSVTSVERAEDSLQMARICYGTDYLDNHCVIQGNINVNSPLVFDRVMVDSLKAYARANQGCVISPFILGGAMGPVTQPALVAQALAEAMVGIALTQLIRPGSPMVLGVFLTTMNLRTGAPTFGTPEANLATYAIGQLVRRLNLPLRAGGHLTSSKVLDAQAAQESGDTMLVGLQAGANFVLQAAGWLEGGLVIGYEKFVFDLDRCGSHSRMLTGLLVDDNTLAADAFREAGAGSNFLGVSHTMANFETANYQSDLADDTSFEQWSADGSLDSAQRANLRWKEMLANYHPPPFEQDVDEELRDFMDSKKASDEDRWY
;
A
#
# COMPACT_ATOMS: atom_id res chain seq x y z
N MET A 1 -17.15 -1.55 19.81
CA MET A 1 -15.76 -1.20 19.43
C MET A 1 -15.59 0.31 19.26
N GLU A 2 -16.47 0.99 18.57
CA GLU A 2 -16.42 2.46 18.39
C GLU A 2 -16.48 3.24 19.72
N GLU A 3 -17.47 2.91 20.57
CA GLU A 3 -17.58 3.48 21.93
C GLU A 3 -16.38 3.10 22.80
N HIS A 4 -15.82 1.92 22.59
CA HIS A 4 -14.62 1.50 23.33
C HIS A 4 -13.36 2.24 22.86
N SER A 5 -13.27 2.62 21.59
CA SER A 5 -12.21 3.54 21.10
C SER A 5 -12.31 4.91 21.79
N ASP A 6 -13.52 5.45 21.91
CA ASP A 6 -13.74 6.70 22.66
C ASP A 6 -13.37 6.57 24.12
N TRP A 7 -13.73 5.44 24.76
CA TRP A 7 -13.35 5.17 26.14
C TRP A 7 -11.82 5.09 26.31
N ILE A 8 -11.11 4.43 25.40
CA ILE A 8 -9.63 4.39 25.40
C ILE A 8 -9.06 5.82 25.33
N LEU A 9 -9.61 6.67 24.47
CA LEU A 9 -9.13 8.03 24.29
C LEU A 9 -9.48 8.95 25.48
N ASP A 10 -10.58 8.70 26.17
CA ASP A 10 -11.02 9.50 27.33
C ASP A 10 -10.32 9.09 28.65
N GLU A 11 -10.29 7.78 28.93
CA GLU A 11 -9.78 7.26 30.20
C GLU A 11 -8.27 7.05 30.19
N ILE A 12 -7.74 6.50 29.09
CA ILE A 12 -6.30 6.21 28.95
C ILE A 12 -5.60 7.38 28.26
N GLY A 13 -6.13 7.83 27.11
CA GLY A 13 -5.51 8.85 26.27
C GLY A 13 -4.35 8.32 25.44
N VAL A 14 -3.60 9.25 24.83
CA VAL A 14 -2.38 8.96 24.07
C VAL A 14 -1.21 9.78 24.57
N GLU A 15 0.00 9.23 24.48
CA GLU A 15 1.23 9.96 24.75
C GLU A 15 1.78 10.58 23.45
N ILE A 16 2.05 11.88 23.46
CA ILE A 16 2.51 12.63 22.27
C ILE A 16 3.82 13.32 22.60
N HIS A 17 4.87 13.04 21.83
CA HIS A 17 6.21 13.57 22.06
C HIS A 17 6.49 14.86 21.22
N ASP A 18 5.48 15.69 21.04
CA ASP A 18 5.58 16.96 20.32
C ASP A 18 4.72 18.05 20.98
N GLY A 19 5.38 19.16 21.32
CA GLY A 19 4.72 20.27 22.03
C GLY A 19 3.67 21.00 21.20
N GLU A 20 3.93 21.20 19.90
CA GLU A 20 2.97 21.83 19.00
C GLU A 20 1.70 21.00 18.83
N ALA A 21 1.84 19.67 18.64
CA ALA A 21 0.71 18.77 18.55
C ALA A 21 -0.15 18.79 19.82
N LEU A 22 0.50 18.79 21.01
CA LEU A 22 -0.20 18.91 22.30
C LEU A 22 -0.94 20.23 22.42
N ASP A 23 -0.36 21.35 21.95
CA ASP A 23 -1.00 22.65 21.98
C ASP A 23 -2.18 22.71 20.99
N LEU A 24 -2.08 22.14 19.81
CA LEU A 24 -3.19 22.03 18.86
C LEU A 24 -4.36 21.22 19.45
N PHE A 25 -4.09 20.08 20.07
CA PHE A 25 -5.13 19.29 20.73
C PHE A 25 -5.75 20.00 21.93
N ARG A 26 -4.95 20.72 22.73
CA ARG A 26 -5.47 21.52 23.86
C ARG A 26 -6.42 22.61 23.36
N GLN A 27 -6.06 23.31 22.27
CA GLN A 27 -6.92 24.33 21.65
C GLN A 27 -8.19 23.72 21.08
N ALA A 28 -8.16 22.48 20.61
CA ALA A 28 -9.31 21.73 20.12
C ALA A 28 -10.20 21.16 21.25
N GLY A 29 -9.81 21.30 22.53
CA GLY A 29 -10.61 20.87 23.68
C GLY A 29 -10.13 19.59 24.37
N ALA A 30 -8.96 19.04 23.99
CA ALA A 30 -8.38 17.90 24.70
C ALA A 30 -7.82 18.29 26.08
N ARG A 31 -7.92 17.38 27.02
CA ARG A 31 -7.27 17.49 28.33
C ARG A 31 -5.81 17.05 28.22
N VAL A 32 -4.88 17.98 28.36
CA VAL A 32 -3.45 17.73 28.18
C VAL A 32 -2.72 17.90 29.52
N ASP A 33 -2.06 16.83 29.98
CA ASP A 33 -1.21 16.81 31.17
C ASP A 33 0.17 16.23 30.80
N GLY A 34 1.20 17.07 30.88
CA GLY A 34 2.53 16.71 30.40
C GLY A 34 2.50 16.32 28.92
N ARG A 35 2.85 15.07 28.60
CA ARG A 35 2.81 14.50 27.25
C ARG A 35 1.51 13.74 26.94
N GLN A 36 0.64 13.58 27.92
CA GLN A 36 -0.59 12.82 27.76
C GLN A 36 -1.73 13.72 27.31
N ALA A 37 -2.41 13.32 26.23
CA ALA A 37 -3.63 13.94 25.74
C ALA A 37 -4.80 12.96 25.89
N ARG A 38 -5.91 13.43 26.49
CA ARG A 38 -7.17 12.72 26.65
C ARG A 38 -8.29 13.49 25.97
N PHE A 39 -9.23 12.76 25.41
CA PHE A 39 -10.25 13.34 24.54
C PHE A 39 -11.64 12.91 25.02
N GLU A 40 -12.53 13.84 25.22
CA GLU A 40 -13.93 13.52 25.48
C GLU A 40 -14.53 12.70 24.32
N PRO A 41 -15.47 11.77 24.62
CA PRO A 41 -16.11 10.95 23.58
C PRO A 41 -16.66 11.78 22.42
N GLY A 42 -16.30 11.40 21.20
CA GLY A 42 -16.73 12.07 19.98
C GLY A 42 -15.84 13.21 19.49
N LEU A 43 -14.98 13.81 20.34
CA LEU A 43 -14.12 14.94 19.93
C LEU A 43 -13.21 14.57 18.76
N VAL A 44 -12.46 13.46 18.87
CA VAL A 44 -11.53 13.04 17.82
C VAL A 44 -12.27 12.68 16.54
N ARG A 45 -13.44 12.07 16.62
CA ARG A 45 -14.29 11.80 15.46
C ARG A 45 -14.76 13.06 14.75
N ALA A 46 -15.14 14.08 15.51
CA ALA A 46 -15.54 15.38 14.94
C ALA A 46 -14.37 16.03 14.18
N LEU A 47 -13.15 15.92 14.67
CA LEU A 47 -11.95 16.39 13.97
C LEU A 47 -11.67 15.56 12.71
N CYS A 48 -11.79 14.25 12.76
CA CYS A 48 -11.64 13.36 11.60
C CYS A 48 -12.66 13.68 10.49
N ALA A 49 -13.87 14.13 10.82
CA ALA A 49 -14.91 14.44 9.87
C ALA A 49 -14.58 15.64 8.94
N THR A 50 -13.51 16.39 9.22
CA THR A 50 -13.01 17.46 8.34
C THR A 50 -12.09 16.96 7.23
N ALA A 51 -11.67 15.69 7.29
CA ALA A 51 -10.87 15.06 6.25
C ALA A 51 -11.72 14.71 5.02
N PRO A 52 -11.18 14.81 3.79
CA PRO A 52 -11.92 14.48 2.59
C PRO A 52 -12.22 12.97 2.51
N PRO A 53 -13.45 12.58 2.10
CA PRO A 53 -13.82 11.16 1.94
C PRO A 53 -13.14 10.49 0.74
N ALA A 54 -12.61 11.28 -0.18
CA ALA A 54 -11.82 10.86 -1.32
C ALA A 54 -10.93 12.01 -1.79
N PHE A 55 -9.80 11.69 -2.40
CA PHE A 55 -8.88 12.65 -2.99
C PHE A 55 -8.17 12.05 -4.20
N GLN A 56 -7.62 12.92 -5.05
CA GLN A 56 -6.80 12.49 -6.18
C GLN A 56 -5.32 12.55 -5.82
N MET A 57 -4.56 11.59 -6.31
CA MET A 57 -3.11 11.66 -6.40
C MET A 57 -2.70 11.71 -7.87
N PHE A 58 -1.78 12.60 -8.18
CA PHE A 58 -1.37 12.90 -9.55
C PHE A 58 -0.01 12.28 -9.85
N GLY A 59 0.05 11.53 -10.95
CA GLY A 59 1.27 10.97 -11.48
C GLY A 59 2.05 11.98 -12.32
N ARG A 60 3.23 11.59 -12.83
CA ARG A 60 4.00 12.40 -13.79
C ARG A 60 3.33 12.52 -15.17
N ASN A 61 2.29 11.75 -15.41
CA ASN A 61 1.37 11.93 -16.52
C ASN A 61 -0.06 11.60 -16.05
N SER A 62 -1.04 12.15 -16.73
CA SER A 62 -2.45 12.01 -16.37
C SER A 62 -2.99 10.57 -16.47
N ALA A 63 -2.36 9.69 -17.23
CA ALA A 63 -2.71 8.27 -17.30
C ALA A 63 -2.35 7.51 -16.01
N SER A 64 -1.50 8.12 -15.17
CA SER A 64 -1.09 7.57 -13.88
C SER A 64 -1.81 8.22 -12.69
N ASP A 65 -2.75 9.12 -12.94
CA ASP A 65 -3.55 9.73 -11.89
C ASP A 65 -4.48 8.70 -11.25
N ILE A 66 -4.63 8.77 -9.93
CA ILE A 66 -5.45 7.83 -9.17
C ILE A 66 -6.40 8.58 -8.22
N THR A 67 -7.52 7.94 -7.93
CA THR A 67 -8.44 8.37 -6.87
C THR A 67 -8.31 7.41 -5.68
N VAL A 68 -8.17 7.96 -4.48
CA VAL A 68 -8.15 7.22 -3.21
C VAL A 68 -9.40 7.58 -2.43
N GLY A 69 -10.26 6.60 -2.16
CA GLY A 69 -11.53 6.80 -1.46
C GLY A 69 -12.75 6.46 -2.34
N GLY A 70 -13.96 6.60 -1.79
CA GLY A 70 -15.18 6.16 -2.44
C GLY A 70 -15.15 4.68 -2.80
N ASP A 71 -15.48 4.34 -4.04
CA ASP A 71 -15.46 2.97 -4.56
C ASP A 71 -14.13 2.60 -5.25
N SER A 72 -13.15 3.51 -5.27
CA SER A 72 -11.87 3.27 -5.93
C SER A 72 -10.98 2.33 -5.12
N VAL A 73 -10.24 1.47 -5.81
CA VAL A 73 -9.24 0.57 -5.23
C VAL A 73 -7.89 0.84 -5.87
N VAL A 74 -6.89 1.12 -5.06
CA VAL A 74 -5.50 1.39 -5.47
C VAL A 74 -4.61 0.26 -4.96
N PHE A 75 -3.98 -0.50 -5.85
CA PHE A 75 -2.98 -1.52 -5.49
C PHE A 75 -1.59 -0.90 -5.41
N VAL A 76 -0.88 -1.24 -4.33
CA VAL A 76 0.42 -0.68 -3.95
C VAL A 76 1.36 -1.83 -3.56
N PRO A 77 2.63 -1.87 -4.02
CA PRO A 77 3.55 -2.97 -3.74
C PRO A 77 3.87 -3.14 -2.24
N ALA A 78 4.65 -4.16 -1.91
CA ALA A 78 5.15 -4.41 -0.55
C ALA A 78 5.86 -3.18 0.03
N TYR A 79 5.95 -3.12 1.35
CA TYR A 79 6.56 -2.00 2.07
C TYR A 79 7.43 -2.51 3.23
N GLY A 80 8.71 -2.16 3.23
CA GLY A 80 9.65 -2.30 4.33
C GLY A 80 10.49 -3.58 4.43
N PRO A 81 10.40 -4.61 3.55
CA PRO A 81 11.23 -5.81 3.68
C PRO A 81 12.73 -5.49 3.55
N PRO A 82 13.57 -5.95 4.51
CA PRO A 82 15.02 -5.78 4.40
C PRO A 82 15.69 -6.84 3.50
N PHE A 83 14.96 -7.89 3.13
CA PHE A 83 15.47 -8.97 2.32
C PHE A 83 14.67 -9.11 1.03
N VAL A 84 15.34 -9.63 0.01
CA VAL A 84 14.75 -10.06 -1.26
C VAL A 84 15.00 -11.55 -1.45
N SER A 85 14.17 -12.20 -2.28
CA SER A 85 14.39 -13.57 -2.71
C SER A 85 14.04 -13.77 -4.17
N ASP A 86 14.77 -14.65 -4.83
CA ASP A 86 14.48 -15.20 -6.15
C ASP A 86 14.92 -16.67 -6.21
N LEU A 87 14.50 -17.40 -7.27
CA LEU A 87 14.79 -18.85 -7.38
C LEU A 87 16.26 -19.17 -7.50
N GLU A 88 17.08 -18.31 -8.10
CA GLU A 88 18.51 -18.55 -8.28
C GLU A 88 19.33 -18.05 -7.08
N GLY A 89 19.06 -16.83 -6.61
CA GLY A 89 19.84 -16.16 -5.57
C GLY A 89 19.39 -16.51 -4.15
N GLY A 90 18.22 -17.10 -4.01
CA GLY A 90 17.63 -17.37 -2.70
C GLY A 90 17.40 -16.08 -1.89
N ARG A 91 17.33 -16.20 -0.57
CA ARG A 91 17.14 -15.08 0.37
C ARG A 91 18.44 -14.32 0.61
N ARG A 92 18.45 -13.03 0.35
CA ARG A 92 19.58 -12.12 0.55
C ARG A 92 19.14 -10.73 0.98
N TYR A 93 20.03 -9.91 1.49
CA TYR A 93 19.75 -8.50 1.73
C TYR A 93 19.39 -7.77 0.42
N ALA A 94 18.45 -6.85 0.50
CA ALA A 94 18.06 -6.01 -0.63
C ALA A 94 19.15 -4.98 -0.97
N THR A 95 19.28 -4.68 -2.26
CA THR A 95 20.16 -3.63 -2.81
C THR A 95 19.33 -2.54 -3.49
N ILE A 96 19.99 -1.41 -3.81
CA ILE A 96 19.32 -0.36 -4.59
C ILE A 96 18.90 -0.87 -5.99
N VAL A 97 19.64 -1.80 -6.57
CA VAL A 97 19.27 -2.42 -7.86
C VAL A 97 17.97 -3.23 -7.71
N ASP A 98 17.80 -3.95 -6.62
CA ASP A 98 16.54 -4.66 -6.34
C ASP A 98 15.38 -3.67 -6.20
N PHE A 99 15.59 -2.57 -5.45
CA PHE A 99 14.59 -1.52 -5.30
C PHE A 99 14.16 -0.95 -6.65
N GLU A 100 15.10 -0.56 -7.50
CA GLU A 100 14.83 -0.08 -8.85
C GLU A 100 14.09 -1.11 -9.70
N ASN A 101 14.47 -2.38 -9.60
CA ASN A 101 13.80 -3.45 -10.34
C ASN A 101 12.34 -3.58 -9.94
N PHE A 102 12.01 -3.52 -8.65
CA PHE A 102 10.61 -3.55 -8.20
C PHE A 102 9.83 -2.30 -8.63
N VAL A 103 10.45 -1.12 -8.66
CA VAL A 103 9.84 0.09 -9.22
C VAL A 103 9.54 -0.09 -10.71
N LYS A 104 10.48 -0.67 -11.49
CA LYS A 104 10.31 -0.95 -12.92
C LYS A 104 9.21 -1.98 -13.16
N LEU A 105 9.16 -3.07 -12.39
CA LEU A 105 8.09 -4.08 -12.45
C LEU A 105 6.72 -3.46 -12.12
N THR A 106 6.68 -2.58 -11.11
CA THR A 106 5.47 -1.83 -10.76
C THR A 106 5.01 -0.91 -11.91
N GLN A 107 5.93 -0.22 -12.57
CA GLN A 107 5.63 0.63 -13.72
C GLN A 107 5.06 -0.16 -14.89
N LEU A 108 5.62 -1.33 -15.17
CA LEU A 108 5.20 -2.19 -16.27
C LEU A 108 3.83 -2.83 -16.06
N SER A 109 3.38 -2.97 -14.82
CA SER A 109 2.10 -3.61 -14.53
C SER A 109 0.94 -2.62 -14.69
N PRO A 110 -0.09 -2.95 -15.48
CA PRO A 110 -1.31 -2.16 -15.58
C PRO A 110 -2.17 -2.26 -14.30
N TRP A 111 -1.93 -3.28 -13.48
CA TRP A 111 -2.70 -3.55 -12.27
C TRP A 111 -2.15 -2.89 -11.01
N MET A 112 -0.92 -2.38 -11.08
CA MET A 112 -0.33 -1.64 -9.96
C MET A 112 -0.53 -0.14 -10.21
N HIS A 113 -1.24 0.54 -9.32
CA HIS A 113 -1.69 1.92 -9.53
C HIS A 113 -0.75 2.96 -8.90
N HIS A 114 0.07 2.54 -7.95
CA HIS A 114 0.95 3.39 -7.16
C HIS A 114 2.36 2.81 -7.15
N SER A 115 3.39 3.64 -7.26
CA SER A 115 4.78 3.19 -7.35
C SER A 115 5.32 2.56 -6.05
N GLY A 116 4.63 2.77 -4.93
CA GLY A 116 5.08 2.30 -3.61
C GLY A 116 5.81 3.36 -2.81
N GLY A 117 6.50 2.94 -1.80
CA GLY A 117 7.38 3.75 -0.95
C GLY A 117 8.69 2.99 -0.72
N THR A 118 8.99 2.60 0.51
CA THR A 118 10.12 1.70 0.81
C THR A 118 9.77 0.27 0.36
N ILE A 119 9.80 -0.01 -0.95
CA ILE A 119 9.41 -1.33 -1.48
C ILE A 119 10.29 -2.43 -0.87
N CYS A 120 11.58 -2.18 -0.75
CA CYS A 120 12.53 -2.94 0.07
C CYS A 120 13.57 -1.98 0.65
N GLU A 121 14.34 -2.44 1.62
CA GLU A 121 15.37 -1.62 2.29
C GLU A 121 16.74 -1.87 1.67
N PRO A 122 17.28 -1.01 0.78
CA PRO A 122 18.62 -1.19 0.23
C PRO A 122 19.67 -1.02 1.34
N VAL A 123 20.45 -2.09 1.61
CA VAL A 123 21.47 -2.09 2.67
C VAL A 123 22.88 -1.78 2.13
N ASP A 124 23.02 -1.69 0.82
CA ASP A 124 24.24 -1.31 0.11
C ASP A 124 24.44 0.22 0.04
N LEU A 125 23.52 0.99 0.61
CA LEU A 125 23.59 2.43 0.75
C LEU A 125 23.54 2.87 2.22
N PRO A 126 24.22 3.98 2.60
CA PRO A 126 24.17 4.52 3.95
C PRO A 126 22.73 4.82 4.40
N VAL A 127 22.36 4.37 5.61
CA VAL A 127 21.00 4.48 6.16
C VAL A 127 20.48 5.92 6.18
N ASN A 128 21.35 6.88 6.43
CA ASN A 128 20.98 8.30 6.47
C ASN A 128 20.82 8.96 5.11
N LYS A 129 21.23 8.31 4.00
CA LYS A 129 21.23 8.89 2.64
C LYS A 129 20.38 8.13 1.64
N ARG A 130 20.15 6.83 1.87
CA ARG A 130 19.46 5.93 0.92
C ARG A 130 18.07 6.39 0.49
N HIS A 131 17.39 7.20 1.32
CA HIS A 131 16.06 7.75 0.99
C HIS A 131 16.09 8.61 -0.29
N LEU A 132 17.22 9.29 -0.56
CA LEU A 132 17.38 10.10 -1.77
C LEU A 132 17.35 9.20 -3.02
N ASP A 133 18.12 8.10 -3.00
CA ASP A 133 18.17 7.15 -4.14
C ASP A 133 16.83 6.45 -4.32
N MET A 134 16.13 6.10 -3.23
CA MET A 134 14.81 5.46 -3.27
C MET A 134 13.75 6.39 -3.87
N VAL A 135 13.71 7.66 -3.46
CA VAL A 135 12.80 8.66 -4.02
C VAL A 135 13.13 8.94 -5.48
N TYR A 136 14.42 9.07 -5.80
CA TYR A 136 14.87 9.23 -7.19
C TYR A 136 14.43 8.05 -8.07
N ALA A 137 14.53 6.82 -7.58
CA ALA A 137 14.09 5.64 -8.32
C ALA A 137 12.58 5.72 -8.67
N HIS A 138 11.72 6.13 -7.74
CA HIS A 138 10.31 6.35 -8.00
C HIS A 138 10.08 7.42 -9.07
N LEU A 139 10.73 8.56 -8.94
CA LEU A 139 10.60 9.68 -9.87
C LEU A 139 11.13 9.34 -11.27
N ARG A 140 12.27 8.63 -11.34
CA ARG A 140 12.97 8.35 -12.60
C ARG A 140 12.39 7.18 -13.38
N TYR A 141 12.01 6.11 -12.68
CA TYR A 141 11.63 4.85 -13.30
C TYR A 141 10.11 4.59 -13.31
N SER A 142 9.32 5.48 -12.69
CA SER A 142 7.86 5.37 -12.71
C SER A 142 7.21 6.71 -13.01
N THR A 143 5.98 6.66 -13.55
CA THR A 143 5.11 7.83 -13.71
C THR A 143 4.03 7.90 -12.64
N LYS A 144 3.91 6.87 -11.81
CA LYS A 144 2.85 6.70 -10.82
C LYS A 144 3.13 7.52 -9.56
N PRO A 145 2.10 7.94 -8.80
CA PRO A 145 2.27 8.52 -7.48
C PRO A 145 3.08 7.60 -6.57
N PHE A 146 3.73 8.15 -5.55
CA PHE A 146 4.63 7.39 -4.68
C PHE A 146 4.59 7.87 -3.23
N MET A 147 5.23 7.10 -2.33
CA MET A 147 5.47 7.51 -0.93
C MET A 147 6.90 7.99 -0.76
N GLY A 148 7.04 9.09 -0.02
CA GLY A 148 8.35 9.57 0.43
C GLY A 148 8.77 8.99 1.78
N SER A 149 9.94 9.41 2.25
CA SER A 149 10.49 8.98 3.53
C SER A 149 9.78 9.63 4.71
N VAL A 150 9.69 8.89 5.81
CA VAL A 150 9.10 9.34 7.09
C VAL A 150 10.01 9.03 8.29
N THR A 151 11.25 8.61 8.03
CA THR A 151 12.18 8.16 9.08
C THR A 151 12.92 9.28 9.80
N SER A 152 12.78 10.50 9.35
CA SER A 152 13.08 11.75 10.06
C SER A 152 12.40 12.92 9.33
N VAL A 153 12.25 14.06 9.99
CA VAL A 153 11.67 15.27 9.34
C VAL A 153 12.53 15.74 8.17
N GLU A 154 13.85 15.69 8.29
CA GLU A 154 14.77 16.09 7.23
C GLU A 154 14.58 15.23 5.97
N ARG A 155 14.40 13.91 6.14
CA ARG A 155 14.16 12.99 5.03
C ARG A 155 12.78 13.15 4.40
N ALA A 156 11.78 13.51 5.21
CA ALA A 156 10.45 13.86 4.71
C ALA A 156 10.52 15.14 3.86
N GLU A 157 11.22 16.19 4.36
CA GLU A 157 11.44 17.44 3.63
C GLU A 157 12.28 17.24 2.36
N ASP A 158 13.31 16.39 2.39
CA ASP A 158 14.08 16.04 1.20
C ASP A 158 13.19 15.36 0.15
N SER A 159 12.31 14.44 0.57
CA SER A 159 11.36 13.80 -0.33
C SER A 159 10.38 14.79 -0.97
N LEU A 160 9.89 15.75 -0.18
CA LEU A 160 9.03 16.83 -0.66
C LEU A 160 9.79 17.78 -1.60
N GLN A 161 11.05 18.07 -1.31
CA GLN A 161 11.88 18.93 -2.17
C GLN A 161 12.16 18.25 -3.53
N MET A 162 12.47 16.96 -3.54
CA MET A 162 12.64 16.20 -4.78
C MET A 162 11.34 16.16 -5.59
N ALA A 163 10.18 16.04 -4.93
CA ALA A 163 8.90 16.16 -5.60
C ALA A 163 8.68 17.58 -6.16
N ARG A 164 9.07 18.66 -5.46
CA ARG A 164 9.00 20.04 -5.97
C ARG A 164 9.88 20.25 -7.21
N ILE A 165 11.07 19.69 -7.23
CA ILE A 165 11.96 19.75 -8.42
C ILE A 165 11.27 19.06 -9.61
N CYS A 166 10.65 17.92 -9.39
CA CYS A 166 10.05 17.12 -10.47
C CYS A 166 8.72 17.69 -10.98
N TYR A 167 7.84 18.17 -10.09
CA TYR A 167 6.48 18.62 -10.44
C TYR A 167 6.31 20.14 -10.48
N GLY A 168 7.25 20.89 -9.92
CA GLY A 168 7.13 22.32 -9.68
C GLY A 168 6.42 22.64 -8.36
N THR A 169 6.87 23.74 -7.70
CA THR A 169 6.37 24.14 -6.38
C THR A 169 4.89 24.45 -6.40
N ASP A 170 4.43 25.28 -7.34
CA ASP A 170 3.02 25.67 -7.45
C ASP A 170 2.10 24.47 -7.71
N TYR A 171 2.57 23.49 -8.46
CA TYR A 171 1.82 22.26 -8.71
C TYR A 171 1.69 21.43 -7.43
N LEU A 172 2.78 21.22 -6.71
CA LEU A 172 2.79 20.44 -5.48
C LEU A 172 1.89 21.05 -4.39
N ASP A 173 1.86 22.38 -4.27
CA ASP A 173 1.06 23.06 -3.25
C ASP A 173 -0.47 22.86 -3.46
N ASN A 174 -0.89 22.57 -4.69
CA ASN A 174 -2.28 22.41 -5.10
C ASN A 174 -2.68 20.95 -5.40
N HIS A 175 -1.72 20.04 -5.57
CA HIS A 175 -1.95 18.67 -5.99
C HIS A 175 -1.22 17.68 -5.09
N CYS A 176 -1.90 16.62 -4.69
CA CYS A 176 -1.27 15.52 -3.96
C CYS A 176 -0.53 14.61 -4.95
N VAL A 177 0.80 14.54 -4.90
CA VAL A 177 1.65 13.72 -5.75
C VAL A 177 2.44 12.67 -4.96
N ILE A 178 2.63 12.93 -3.67
CA ILE A 178 3.42 12.12 -2.75
C ILE A 178 2.65 11.94 -1.44
N GLN A 179 2.92 10.86 -0.72
CA GLN A 179 2.36 10.66 0.61
C GLN A 179 3.35 10.03 1.58
N GLY A 180 3.12 10.23 2.87
CA GLY A 180 3.87 9.59 3.95
C GLY A 180 3.07 8.45 4.59
N ASN A 181 3.71 7.31 4.84
CA ASN A 181 3.11 6.24 5.65
C ASN A 181 3.54 6.42 7.10
N ILE A 182 2.67 7.01 7.91
CA ILE A 182 2.93 7.38 9.30
C ILE A 182 2.52 6.23 10.22
N ASN A 183 3.50 5.57 10.81
CA ASN A 183 3.26 4.55 11.82
C ASN A 183 2.99 5.18 13.19
N VAL A 184 2.18 4.51 14.00
CA VAL A 184 2.00 4.85 15.41
C VAL A 184 2.80 3.86 16.25
N ASN A 185 3.43 4.33 17.30
CA ASN A 185 4.17 3.48 18.23
C ASN A 185 3.17 2.84 19.22
N SER A 186 2.52 1.80 18.75
CA SER A 186 1.53 1.09 19.57
C SER A 186 2.18 0.40 20.78
N PRO A 187 1.58 0.48 21.98
CA PRO A 187 0.26 1.06 22.21
C PRO A 187 0.28 2.58 22.50
N LEU A 188 -0.55 3.34 21.77
CA LEU A 188 -1.00 4.68 22.14
C LEU A 188 0.11 5.76 22.25
N VAL A 189 1.24 5.62 21.52
CA VAL A 189 2.35 6.59 21.54
C VAL A 189 2.58 7.20 20.15
N PHE A 190 2.67 8.52 20.10
CA PHE A 190 3.08 9.29 18.93
C PHE A 190 4.46 9.87 19.20
N ASP A 191 5.49 9.24 18.66
CA ASP A 191 6.87 9.74 18.80
C ASP A 191 7.11 10.99 17.97
N ARG A 192 8.19 11.69 18.29
CA ARG A 192 8.54 12.94 17.64
C ARG A 192 8.81 12.76 16.15
N VAL A 193 9.47 11.68 15.75
CA VAL A 193 9.88 11.45 14.35
C VAL A 193 8.65 11.31 13.46
N MET A 194 7.68 10.50 13.87
CA MET A 194 6.45 10.29 13.11
C MET A 194 5.56 11.53 13.10
N VAL A 195 5.45 12.24 14.23
CA VAL A 195 4.68 13.50 14.30
C VAL A 195 5.31 14.59 13.43
N ASP A 196 6.63 14.77 13.48
CA ASP A 196 7.31 15.75 12.64
C ASP A 196 7.19 15.43 11.15
N SER A 197 7.29 14.16 10.76
CA SER A 197 7.06 13.72 9.38
C SER A 197 5.60 13.96 8.94
N LEU A 198 4.62 13.63 9.79
CA LEU A 198 3.20 13.93 9.55
C LEU A 198 2.98 15.42 9.30
N LYS A 199 3.58 16.29 10.16
CA LYS A 199 3.49 17.75 10.01
C LYS A 199 4.08 18.22 8.68
N ALA A 200 5.21 17.67 8.24
CA ALA A 200 5.84 18.03 6.97
C ALA A 200 4.90 17.75 5.78
N TYR A 201 4.36 16.53 5.67
CA TYR A 201 3.42 16.18 4.60
C TYR A 201 2.11 16.97 4.67
N ALA A 202 1.52 17.11 5.86
CA ALA A 202 0.27 17.86 6.04
C ALA A 202 0.40 19.33 5.63
N ARG A 203 1.48 20.01 6.06
CA ARG A 203 1.76 21.42 5.70
C ARG A 203 1.94 21.60 4.20
N ALA A 204 2.57 20.64 3.54
CA ALA A 204 2.77 20.64 2.09
C ALA A 204 1.51 20.22 1.30
N ASN A 205 0.36 19.99 1.94
CA ASN A 205 -0.86 19.49 1.30
C ASN A 205 -0.70 18.12 0.64
N GLN A 206 0.21 17.28 1.17
CA GLN A 206 0.47 15.96 0.65
C GLN A 206 -0.18 14.89 1.51
N GLY A 207 -0.42 13.71 0.94
CA GLY A 207 -1.18 12.66 1.61
C GLY A 207 -0.45 12.06 2.83
N CYS A 208 -1.23 11.61 3.81
CA CYS A 208 -0.72 10.78 4.89
C CYS A 208 -1.58 9.53 5.04
N VAL A 209 -0.93 8.38 5.18
CA VAL A 209 -1.57 7.13 5.62
C VAL A 209 -1.22 6.95 7.09
N ILE A 210 -2.19 7.03 7.99
CA ILE A 210 -1.96 6.77 9.41
C ILE A 210 -2.14 5.29 9.67
N SER A 211 -1.04 4.59 9.94
CA SER A 211 -0.98 3.13 9.96
C SER A 211 -0.49 2.59 11.30
N PRO A 212 -1.34 2.41 12.31
CA PRO A 212 -1.00 1.58 13.46
C PRO A 212 -0.69 0.16 13.01
N PHE A 213 0.50 -0.34 13.35
CA PHE A 213 0.87 -1.73 13.24
C PHE A 213 0.78 -2.38 14.62
N ILE A 214 -0.15 -3.29 14.81
CA ILE A 214 -0.41 -3.85 16.14
C ILE A 214 -0.39 -5.39 16.10
N LEU A 215 0.57 -5.95 16.85
CA LEU A 215 0.63 -7.37 17.15
C LEU A 215 -0.22 -7.69 18.36
N GLY A 216 -1.32 -8.40 18.17
CA GLY A 216 -2.19 -8.85 19.26
C GLY A 216 -1.43 -9.73 20.25
N GLY A 217 -1.46 -9.34 21.52
CA GLY A 217 -0.75 -9.99 22.62
C GLY A 217 0.64 -9.40 22.94
N ALA A 218 1.16 -8.48 22.10
CA ALA A 218 2.41 -7.78 22.35
C ALA A 218 2.26 -6.26 22.34
N MET A 219 1.67 -5.71 21.29
CA MET A 219 1.49 -4.26 21.11
C MET A 219 0.06 -3.80 21.39
N GLY A 220 -0.82 -4.73 21.69
CA GLY A 220 -2.21 -4.52 22.04
C GLY A 220 -2.82 -5.78 22.66
N PRO A 221 -4.10 -5.73 23.06
CA PRO A 221 -4.79 -6.89 23.61
C PRO A 221 -4.78 -8.08 22.64
N VAL A 222 -4.83 -9.30 23.19
CA VAL A 222 -4.85 -10.52 22.36
C VAL A 222 -6.19 -10.77 21.66
N THR A 223 -7.25 -10.11 22.14
CA THR A 223 -8.60 -10.28 21.61
C THR A 223 -8.92 -9.28 20.50
N GLN A 224 -9.51 -9.76 19.40
CA GLN A 224 -9.73 -8.96 18.21
C GLN A 224 -10.60 -7.70 18.42
N PRO A 225 -11.72 -7.73 19.16
CA PRO A 225 -12.52 -6.52 19.36
C PRO A 225 -11.77 -5.38 20.07
N ALA A 226 -10.93 -5.71 21.06
CA ALA A 226 -10.13 -4.72 21.77
C ALA A 226 -8.99 -4.20 20.92
N LEU A 227 -8.36 -5.08 20.11
CA LEU A 227 -7.31 -4.74 19.15
C LEU A 227 -7.82 -3.76 18.09
N VAL A 228 -9.00 -4.02 17.53
CA VAL A 228 -9.68 -3.15 16.57
C VAL A 228 -10.01 -1.78 17.19
N ALA A 229 -10.50 -1.75 18.42
CA ALA A 229 -10.81 -0.50 19.12
C ALA A 229 -9.56 0.35 19.38
N GLN A 230 -8.44 -0.27 19.78
CA GLN A 230 -7.16 0.42 19.95
C GLN A 230 -6.65 0.99 18.61
N ALA A 231 -6.65 0.19 17.54
CA ALA A 231 -6.19 0.63 16.23
C ALA A 231 -7.01 1.79 15.68
N LEU A 232 -8.34 1.74 15.86
CA LEU A 232 -9.22 2.84 15.49
C LEU A 232 -8.90 4.11 16.29
N ALA A 233 -8.70 4.00 17.61
CA ALA A 233 -8.33 5.12 18.47
C ALA A 233 -7.01 5.78 18.02
N GLU A 234 -5.97 4.99 17.81
CA GLU A 234 -4.65 5.47 17.38
C GLU A 234 -4.73 6.14 15.99
N ALA A 235 -5.36 5.49 15.03
CA ALA A 235 -5.48 6.03 13.67
C ALA A 235 -6.27 7.36 13.67
N MET A 236 -7.38 7.43 14.39
CA MET A 236 -8.18 8.65 14.48
C MET A 236 -7.41 9.84 15.07
N VAL A 237 -6.57 9.63 16.08
CA VAL A 237 -5.74 10.71 16.66
C VAL A 237 -4.75 11.26 15.64
N GLY A 238 -4.08 10.40 14.87
CA GLY A 238 -3.18 10.86 13.79
C GLY A 238 -3.90 11.65 12.70
N ILE A 239 -5.10 11.20 12.30
CA ILE A 239 -5.94 11.93 11.34
C ILE A 239 -6.38 13.27 11.92
N ALA A 240 -6.88 13.29 13.15
CA ALA A 240 -7.29 14.53 13.81
C ALA A 240 -6.14 15.54 13.89
N LEU A 241 -4.94 15.10 14.23
CA LEU A 241 -3.75 15.96 14.24
C LEU A 241 -3.48 16.56 12.85
N THR A 242 -3.54 15.76 11.80
CA THR A 242 -3.34 16.24 10.42
C THR A 242 -4.37 17.31 10.06
N GLN A 243 -5.63 17.11 10.43
CA GLN A 243 -6.69 18.06 10.16
C GLN A 243 -6.58 19.34 11.01
N LEU A 244 -6.02 19.28 12.20
CA LEU A 244 -5.71 20.48 13.01
C LEU A 244 -4.54 21.29 12.41
N ILE A 245 -3.58 20.63 11.78
CA ILE A 245 -2.46 21.28 11.08
C ILE A 245 -2.97 21.96 9.79
N ARG A 246 -3.72 21.22 8.99
CA ARG A 246 -4.29 21.70 7.72
C ARG A 246 -5.67 21.03 7.48
N PRO A 247 -6.76 21.73 7.72
CA PRO A 247 -8.10 21.23 7.42
C PRO A 247 -8.26 20.86 5.94
N GLY A 248 -8.84 19.68 5.67
CA GLY A 248 -9.03 19.16 4.32
C GLY A 248 -7.79 18.47 3.73
N SER A 249 -6.69 18.30 4.47
CA SER A 249 -5.53 17.53 4.01
C SER A 249 -5.91 16.10 3.62
N PRO A 250 -5.34 15.56 2.51
CA PRO A 250 -5.57 14.17 2.08
C PRO A 250 -5.13 13.16 3.14
N MET A 251 -6.02 12.26 3.53
CA MET A 251 -5.77 11.26 4.57
C MET A 251 -6.31 9.90 4.21
N VAL A 252 -5.60 8.86 4.64
CA VAL A 252 -6.07 7.47 4.60
C VAL A 252 -5.98 6.90 6.01
N LEU A 253 -7.08 6.34 6.52
CA LEU A 253 -7.09 5.58 7.75
C LEU A 253 -6.45 4.21 7.45
N GLY A 254 -5.25 4.01 7.96
CA GLY A 254 -4.53 2.76 7.82
C GLY A 254 -4.74 1.86 9.03
N VAL A 255 -4.78 0.57 8.79
CA VAL A 255 -4.74 -0.44 9.85
C VAL A 255 -3.89 -1.61 9.38
N PHE A 256 -3.07 -2.10 10.29
CA PHE A 256 -2.28 -3.31 10.06
C PHE A 256 -2.31 -4.17 11.32
N LEU A 257 -3.39 -4.92 11.46
CA LEU A 257 -3.62 -5.80 12.61
C LEU A 257 -3.23 -7.22 12.26
N THR A 258 -2.47 -7.83 13.14
CA THR A 258 -2.13 -9.25 13.00
C THR A 258 -2.03 -9.92 14.38
N THR A 259 -1.98 -11.24 14.36
CA THR A 259 -1.77 -12.04 15.55
C THR A 259 -0.31 -12.44 15.68
N MET A 260 0.05 -12.93 16.84
CA MET A 260 1.37 -13.47 17.13
C MET A 260 1.25 -14.94 17.49
N ASN A 261 2.12 -15.76 16.97
CA ASN A 261 2.29 -17.10 17.48
C ASN A 261 2.95 -17.01 18.86
N LEU A 262 2.16 -17.15 19.92
CA LEU A 262 2.62 -16.99 21.30
C LEU A 262 3.67 -18.02 21.74
N ARG A 263 3.90 -19.09 20.95
CA ARG A 263 4.94 -20.09 21.22
C ARG A 263 6.29 -19.70 20.63
N THR A 264 6.29 -19.03 19.48
CA THR A 264 7.53 -18.68 18.75
C THR A 264 7.84 -17.18 18.79
N GLY A 265 6.88 -16.34 19.14
CA GLY A 265 7.00 -14.88 19.10
C GLY A 265 6.90 -14.29 17.69
N ALA A 266 6.71 -15.13 16.65
CA ALA A 266 6.63 -14.65 15.26
C ALA A 266 5.24 -14.05 14.95
N PRO A 267 5.17 -12.94 14.20
CA PRO A 267 3.91 -12.46 13.65
C PRO A 267 3.33 -13.47 12.66
N THR A 268 2.00 -13.59 12.64
CA THR A 268 1.28 -14.50 11.75
C THR A 268 0.40 -13.72 10.79
N PHE A 269 0.43 -14.04 9.52
CA PHE A 269 -0.39 -13.41 8.48
C PHE A 269 -1.29 -14.46 7.81
N GLY A 270 -2.38 -14.01 7.20
CA GLY A 270 -3.35 -14.92 6.59
C GLY A 270 -4.22 -15.68 7.60
N THR A 271 -4.23 -15.29 8.88
CA THR A 271 -5.05 -15.94 9.91
C THR A 271 -6.49 -15.45 9.88
N PRO A 272 -7.47 -16.30 10.26
CA PRO A 272 -8.86 -15.89 10.29
C PRO A 272 -9.13 -14.73 11.27
N GLU A 273 -8.39 -14.62 12.35
CA GLU A 273 -8.53 -13.54 13.33
C GLU A 273 -8.15 -12.18 12.72
N ALA A 274 -7.02 -12.10 12.01
CA ALA A 274 -6.61 -10.89 11.31
C ALA A 274 -7.60 -10.50 10.21
N ASN A 275 -8.15 -11.49 9.50
CA ASN A 275 -9.18 -11.29 8.49
C ASN A 275 -10.48 -10.75 9.09
N LEU A 276 -10.94 -11.30 10.20
CA LEU A 276 -12.11 -10.81 10.94
C LEU A 276 -11.91 -9.39 11.46
N ALA A 277 -10.72 -9.06 11.96
CA ALA A 277 -10.37 -7.71 12.38
C ALA A 277 -10.41 -6.73 11.20
N THR A 278 -9.95 -7.13 10.01
CA THR A 278 -10.01 -6.32 8.79
C THR A 278 -11.46 -6.02 8.37
N TYR A 279 -12.37 -7.00 8.42
CA TYR A 279 -13.80 -6.74 8.19
C TYR A 279 -14.39 -5.77 9.20
N ALA A 280 -14.06 -5.93 10.48
CA ALA A 280 -14.58 -5.05 11.53
C ALA A 280 -14.12 -3.61 11.34
N ILE A 281 -12.83 -3.39 11.07
CA ILE A 281 -12.29 -2.04 10.84
C ILE A 281 -12.88 -1.40 9.57
N GLY A 282 -13.08 -2.18 8.51
CA GLY A 282 -13.70 -1.69 7.28
C GLY A 282 -15.10 -1.11 7.51
N GLN A 283 -15.89 -1.76 8.37
CA GLN A 283 -17.21 -1.23 8.76
C GLN A 283 -17.11 0.08 9.55
N LEU A 284 -16.15 0.16 10.49
CA LEU A 284 -15.94 1.36 11.31
C LEU A 284 -15.45 2.54 10.48
N VAL A 285 -14.52 2.30 9.54
CA VAL A 285 -13.97 3.35 8.67
C VAL A 285 -15.03 3.90 7.69
N ARG A 286 -15.92 3.04 7.17
CA ARG A 286 -17.07 3.52 6.37
C ARG A 286 -17.99 4.44 7.17
N ARG A 287 -18.19 4.19 8.48
CA ARG A 287 -18.97 5.08 9.34
C ARG A 287 -18.29 6.44 9.55
N LEU A 288 -16.97 6.50 9.48
CA LEU A 288 -16.19 7.74 9.50
C LEU A 288 -16.15 8.44 8.15
N ASN A 289 -16.62 7.80 7.09
CA ASN A 289 -16.58 8.29 5.70
C ASN A 289 -15.15 8.66 5.27
N LEU A 290 -14.18 7.82 5.57
CA LEU A 290 -12.75 8.01 5.25
C LEU A 290 -12.25 6.89 4.33
N PRO A 291 -11.20 7.17 3.51
CA PRO A 291 -10.51 6.12 2.78
C PRO A 291 -9.83 5.12 3.74
N LEU A 292 -9.95 3.84 3.43
CA LEU A 292 -9.34 2.75 4.18
C LEU A 292 -8.08 2.24 3.49
N ARG A 293 -6.98 2.11 4.25
CA ARG A 293 -5.83 1.27 3.87
C ARG A 293 -5.92 -0.07 4.58
N ALA A 294 -5.82 -1.16 3.82
CA ALA A 294 -5.65 -2.51 4.33
C ALA A 294 -4.45 -3.21 3.67
N GLY A 295 -4.05 -4.36 4.20
CA GLY A 295 -3.04 -5.21 3.57
C GLY A 295 -3.63 -5.98 2.38
N GLY A 296 -2.77 -6.30 1.41
CA GLY A 296 -3.11 -7.05 0.21
C GLY A 296 -2.75 -8.54 0.30
N HIS A 297 -1.80 -8.98 -0.53
CA HIS A 297 -1.38 -10.39 -0.60
C HIS A 297 -0.39 -10.78 0.52
N LEU A 298 -0.87 -10.79 1.77
CA LEU A 298 -0.05 -11.10 2.95
C LEU A 298 0.10 -12.60 3.16
N THR A 299 1.30 -13.04 3.52
CA THR A 299 1.58 -14.44 3.87
C THR A 299 2.72 -14.56 4.87
N SER A 300 2.71 -15.63 5.66
CA SER A 300 3.82 -16.06 6.52
C SER A 300 4.77 -17.06 5.81
N SER A 301 4.42 -17.52 4.60
CA SER A 301 5.26 -18.44 3.84
C SER A 301 6.59 -17.80 3.44
N LYS A 302 7.63 -18.60 3.28
CA LYS A 302 9.00 -18.20 2.92
C LYS A 302 9.26 -18.26 1.43
N VAL A 303 8.38 -18.94 0.70
CA VAL A 303 8.47 -19.18 -0.75
C VAL A 303 7.08 -19.07 -1.38
N LEU A 304 7.03 -18.95 -2.71
CA LEU A 304 5.78 -19.00 -3.46
C LEU A 304 5.29 -20.47 -3.55
N ASP A 305 4.51 -20.89 -2.56
CA ASP A 305 3.93 -22.22 -2.44
C ASP A 305 2.41 -22.17 -2.22
N ALA A 306 1.80 -23.30 -1.93
CA ALA A 306 0.35 -23.39 -1.67
C ALA A 306 -0.08 -22.54 -0.48
N GLN A 307 0.75 -22.45 0.59
CA GLN A 307 0.48 -21.58 1.74
C GLN A 307 0.50 -20.11 1.31
N ALA A 308 1.52 -19.69 0.57
CA ALA A 308 1.63 -18.32 0.09
C ALA A 308 0.42 -17.93 -0.79
N ALA A 309 0.02 -18.79 -1.72
CA ALA A 309 -1.10 -18.53 -2.61
C ALA A 309 -2.44 -18.42 -1.84
N GLN A 310 -2.69 -19.33 -0.90
CA GLN A 310 -3.92 -19.34 -0.10
C GLN A 310 -3.99 -18.12 0.83
N GLU A 311 -2.99 -17.92 1.70
CA GLU A 311 -2.97 -16.82 2.67
C GLU A 311 -3.08 -15.46 1.96
N SER A 312 -2.38 -15.29 0.83
CA SER A 312 -2.42 -14.07 0.02
C SER A 312 -3.79 -13.86 -0.63
N GLY A 313 -4.38 -14.91 -1.19
CA GLY A 313 -5.71 -14.84 -1.79
C GLY A 313 -6.78 -14.46 -0.77
N ASP A 314 -6.75 -15.08 0.42
CA ASP A 314 -7.69 -14.81 1.50
C ASP A 314 -7.55 -13.37 2.02
N THR A 315 -6.33 -12.90 2.29
CA THR A 315 -6.10 -11.54 2.82
C THR A 315 -6.47 -10.46 1.81
N MET A 316 -6.13 -10.63 0.53
CA MET A 316 -6.51 -9.70 -0.53
C MET A 316 -8.04 -9.62 -0.67
N LEU A 317 -8.72 -10.76 -0.77
CA LEU A 317 -10.17 -10.80 -0.92
C LEU A 317 -10.88 -10.13 0.27
N VAL A 318 -10.40 -10.40 1.50
CA VAL A 318 -10.92 -9.76 2.71
C VAL A 318 -10.70 -8.26 2.70
N GLY A 319 -9.53 -7.78 2.30
CA GLY A 319 -9.24 -6.35 2.17
C GLY A 319 -10.20 -5.66 1.20
N LEU A 320 -10.42 -6.25 0.03
CA LEU A 320 -11.35 -5.73 -0.98
C LEU A 320 -12.80 -5.72 -0.48
N GLN A 321 -13.27 -6.81 0.13
CA GLN A 321 -14.63 -6.91 0.68
C GLN A 321 -14.84 -5.99 1.89
N ALA A 322 -13.79 -5.71 2.65
CA ALA A 322 -13.81 -4.73 3.73
C ALA A 322 -13.92 -3.28 3.20
N GLY A 323 -13.75 -3.06 1.90
CA GLY A 323 -13.84 -1.75 1.25
C GLY A 323 -12.53 -0.97 1.30
N ALA A 324 -11.37 -1.66 1.24
CA ALA A 324 -10.08 -1.00 1.18
C ALA A 324 -9.93 -0.19 -0.12
N ASN A 325 -9.59 1.09 0.03
CA ASN A 325 -9.31 2.00 -1.07
C ASN A 325 -7.83 2.06 -1.43
N PHE A 326 -6.96 1.75 -0.47
CA PHE A 326 -5.51 1.75 -0.62
C PHE A 326 -4.97 0.41 -0.10
N VAL A 327 -4.74 -0.52 -1.02
CA VAL A 327 -4.32 -1.88 -0.69
C VAL A 327 -2.80 -1.95 -0.74
N LEU A 328 -2.17 -1.69 0.40
CA LEU A 328 -0.71 -1.77 0.55
C LEU A 328 -0.30 -3.26 0.68
N GLN A 329 0.93 -3.60 0.30
CA GLN A 329 1.42 -4.98 0.20
C GLN A 329 0.61 -5.83 -0.81
N ALA A 330 0.16 -5.22 -1.89
CA ALA A 330 -0.56 -5.93 -2.94
C ALA A 330 0.34 -6.85 -3.79
N ALA A 331 1.67 -6.72 -3.74
CA ALA A 331 2.58 -7.60 -4.46
C ALA A 331 3.90 -7.83 -3.70
N GLY A 332 4.38 -9.07 -3.72
CA GLY A 332 5.74 -9.47 -3.35
C GLY A 332 5.95 -9.90 -1.90
N TRP A 333 4.96 -9.78 -1.02
CA TRP A 333 5.09 -10.05 0.41
C TRP A 333 5.33 -11.53 0.73
N LEU A 334 6.42 -11.81 1.46
CA LEU A 334 6.79 -13.14 2.00
C LEU A 334 7.32 -13.00 3.42
N GLU A 335 7.43 -14.13 4.12
CA GLU A 335 8.06 -14.29 5.44
C GLU A 335 7.52 -13.27 6.47
N GLY A 336 6.21 -13.00 6.43
CA GLY A 336 5.61 -12.04 7.37
C GLY A 336 6.13 -10.61 7.23
N GLY A 337 6.61 -10.22 6.06
CA GLY A 337 7.11 -8.89 5.74
C GLY A 337 8.62 -8.71 5.84
N LEU A 338 9.35 -9.76 6.11
CA LEU A 338 10.81 -9.70 6.11
C LEU A 338 11.41 -9.84 4.71
N VAL A 339 10.70 -10.44 3.78
CA VAL A 339 11.17 -10.71 2.41
C VAL A 339 10.19 -10.18 1.38
N ILE A 340 10.72 -9.61 0.30
CA ILE A 340 10.01 -9.41 -0.97
C ILE A 340 10.58 -10.39 -2.01
N GLY A 341 9.71 -11.21 -2.62
CA GLY A 341 10.11 -12.21 -3.61
C GLY A 341 9.84 -11.72 -5.03
N TYR A 342 10.78 -11.91 -5.96
CA TYR A 342 10.59 -11.54 -7.36
C TYR A 342 9.47 -12.36 -8.02
N GLU A 343 9.48 -13.69 -7.83
CA GLU A 343 8.42 -14.58 -8.33
C GLU A 343 7.08 -14.27 -7.69
N LYS A 344 7.09 -14.06 -6.36
CA LYS A 344 5.88 -13.69 -5.61
C LYS A 344 5.31 -12.35 -6.09
N PHE A 345 6.20 -11.39 -6.42
CA PHE A 345 5.78 -10.08 -6.91
C PHE A 345 5.00 -10.20 -8.21
N VAL A 346 5.54 -10.89 -9.20
CA VAL A 346 4.89 -11.03 -10.51
C VAL A 346 3.66 -11.94 -10.43
N PHE A 347 3.70 -12.98 -9.61
CA PHE A 347 2.52 -13.79 -9.32
C PHE A 347 1.37 -12.92 -8.75
N ASP A 348 1.67 -12.06 -7.79
CA ASP A 348 0.69 -11.17 -7.19
C ASP A 348 0.18 -10.09 -8.17
N LEU A 349 1.04 -9.60 -9.08
CA LEU A 349 0.61 -8.68 -10.15
C LEU A 349 -0.50 -9.28 -11.00
N ASP A 350 -0.35 -10.54 -11.42
CA ASP A 350 -1.38 -11.27 -12.17
C ASP A 350 -2.65 -11.46 -11.33
N ARG A 351 -2.50 -11.79 -10.03
CA ARG A 351 -3.64 -11.89 -9.11
C ARG A 351 -4.37 -10.56 -8.90
N CYS A 352 -3.64 -9.43 -8.89
CA CYS A 352 -4.27 -8.10 -8.88
C CYS A 352 -5.15 -7.87 -10.11
N GLY A 353 -4.73 -8.34 -11.29
CA GLY A 353 -5.55 -8.30 -12.50
C GLY A 353 -6.84 -9.11 -12.37
N SER A 354 -6.73 -10.33 -11.86
CA SER A 354 -7.89 -11.18 -11.58
C SER A 354 -8.88 -10.51 -10.60
N HIS A 355 -8.37 -9.93 -9.51
CA HIS A 355 -9.20 -9.21 -8.54
C HIS A 355 -9.82 -7.93 -9.13
N SER A 356 -9.08 -7.18 -9.96
CA SER A 356 -9.61 -6.02 -10.68
C SER A 356 -10.79 -6.41 -11.55
N ARG A 357 -10.68 -7.54 -12.26
CA ARG A 357 -11.79 -8.06 -13.07
C ARG A 357 -13.01 -8.45 -12.22
N MET A 358 -12.80 -9.01 -11.02
CA MET A 358 -13.89 -9.29 -10.08
C MET A 358 -14.58 -8.00 -9.58
N LEU A 359 -13.81 -6.94 -9.32
CA LEU A 359 -14.34 -5.66 -8.86
C LEU A 359 -15.21 -4.94 -9.91
N THR A 360 -14.99 -5.20 -11.20
CA THR A 360 -15.85 -4.62 -12.26
C THR A 360 -17.27 -5.22 -12.26
N GLY A 361 -17.47 -6.34 -11.59
CA GLY A 361 -18.76 -7.01 -11.53
C GLY A 361 -19.20 -7.63 -12.87
N LEU A 362 -20.48 -7.94 -12.96
CA LEU A 362 -21.11 -8.46 -14.18
C LEU A 362 -21.71 -7.29 -14.98
N LEU A 363 -21.23 -7.14 -16.22
CA LEU A 363 -21.90 -6.27 -17.19
C LEU A 363 -23.14 -7.02 -17.73
N VAL A 364 -24.29 -6.35 -17.66
CA VAL A 364 -25.57 -6.92 -18.15
C VAL A 364 -26.13 -6.00 -19.22
N ASP A 365 -25.99 -6.40 -20.48
CA ASP A 365 -26.49 -5.70 -21.67
C ASP A 365 -26.92 -6.72 -22.75
N ASP A 366 -27.37 -6.22 -23.88
CA ASP A 366 -27.85 -7.08 -24.98
C ASP A 366 -26.76 -8.02 -25.52
N ASN A 367 -25.50 -7.54 -25.58
CA ASN A 367 -24.39 -8.39 -26.02
C ASN A 367 -24.09 -9.48 -24.99
N THR A 368 -24.01 -9.15 -23.70
CA THR A 368 -23.66 -10.11 -22.65
C THR A 368 -24.79 -11.09 -22.34
N LEU A 369 -26.05 -10.72 -22.61
CA LEU A 369 -27.23 -11.63 -22.54
C LEU A 369 -27.34 -12.52 -23.78
N ALA A 370 -26.68 -12.20 -24.88
CA ALA A 370 -26.45 -13.04 -26.04
C ALA A 370 -27.70 -13.71 -26.66
N ALA A 371 -28.84 -13.00 -26.70
CA ALA A 371 -30.12 -13.58 -27.20
C ALA A 371 -30.01 -14.16 -28.63
N ASP A 372 -29.24 -13.49 -29.50
CA ASP A 372 -29.04 -13.95 -30.88
C ASP A 372 -28.20 -15.23 -30.96
N ALA A 373 -27.22 -15.40 -30.06
CA ALA A 373 -26.43 -16.62 -29.96
C ALA A 373 -27.31 -17.84 -29.60
N PHE A 374 -28.28 -17.64 -28.71
CA PHE A 374 -29.25 -18.69 -28.38
C PHE A 374 -30.14 -19.05 -29.58
N ARG A 375 -30.54 -18.08 -30.40
CA ARG A 375 -31.31 -18.32 -31.64
C ARG A 375 -30.44 -19.04 -32.67
N GLU A 376 -29.17 -18.65 -32.85
CA GLU A 376 -28.22 -19.24 -33.78
C GLU A 376 -27.91 -20.71 -33.41
N ALA A 377 -27.60 -20.99 -32.13
CA ALA A 377 -27.23 -22.30 -31.66
C ALA A 377 -28.45 -23.25 -31.61
N GLY A 378 -29.59 -22.80 -31.09
CA GLY A 378 -30.76 -23.63 -30.82
C GLY A 378 -30.56 -24.61 -29.67
N ALA A 379 -31.61 -25.33 -29.35
CA ALA A 379 -31.61 -26.35 -28.28
C ALA A 379 -30.77 -27.56 -28.65
N GLY A 380 -29.91 -28.05 -27.76
CA GLY A 380 -29.09 -29.26 -27.96
C GLY A 380 -27.85 -29.09 -28.83
N SER A 381 -27.55 -27.87 -29.28
CA SER A 381 -26.32 -27.53 -30.02
C SER A 381 -25.21 -26.98 -29.08
N ASN A 382 -24.11 -26.54 -29.64
CA ASN A 382 -22.99 -25.89 -28.93
C ASN A 382 -22.79 -24.46 -29.42
N PHE A 383 -22.04 -23.68 -28.61
CA PHE A 383 -21.77 -22.25 -28.88
C PHE A 383 -20.40 -21.97 -29.45
N LEU A 384 -19.57 -22.99 -29.74
CA LEU A 384 -18.16 -22.78 -30.16
C LEU A 384 -18.04 -22.00 -31.48
N GLY A 385 -18.95 -22.22 -32.41
CA GLY A 385 -18.93 -21.63 -33.74
C GLY A 385 -19.91 -20.48 -33.97
N VAL A 386 -20.70 -20.09 -32.94
CA VAL A 386 -21.68 -19.01 -33.14
C VAL A 386 -21.01 -17.64 -33.23
N SER A 387 -21.66 -16.75 -33.96
CA SER A 387 -21.13 -15.40 -34.24
C SER A 387 -20.78 -14.62 -32.97
N HIS A 388 -21.58 -14.74 -31.92
CA HIS A 388 -21.33 -14.10 -30.63
C HIS A 388 -20.04 -14.59 -29.95
N THR A 389 -19.78 -15.90 -29.95
CA THR A 389 -18.55 -16.47 -29.39
C THR A 389 -17.33 -15.94 -30.16
N MET A 390 -17.40 -15.93 -31.50
CA MET A 390 -16.32 -15.42 -32.34
C MET A 390 -16.02 -13.94 -32.11
N ALA A 391 -17.03 -13.15 -31.77
CA ALA A 391 -16.88 -11.72 -31.51
C ALA A 391 -16.33 -11.39 -30.10
N ASN A 392 -16.50 -12.30 -29.13
CA ASN A 392 -16.26 -12.02 -27.72
C ASN A 392 -15.17 -12.90 -27.05
N PHE A 393 -14.70 -13.99 -27.68
CA PHE A 393 -13.85 -14.99 -27.01
C PHE A 393 -12.54 -14.43 -26.46
N GLU A 394 -11.98 -13.40 -27.08
CA GLU A 394 -10.73 -12.75 -26.62
C GLU A 394 -10.93 -11.84 -25.42
N THR A 395 -12.13 -11.29 -25.22
CA THR A 395 -12.39 -10.24 -24.22
C THR A 395 -13.36 -10.63 -23.12
N ALA A 396 -14.12 -11.72 -23.31
CA ALA A 396 -15.14 -12.16 -22.35
C ALA A 396 -14.56 -12.59 -21.02
N ASN A 397 -13.36 -13.21 -21.04
CA ASN A 397 -12.71 -13.75 -19.86
C ASN A 397 -11.38 -13.03 -19.57
N TYR A 398 -11.02 -12.92 -18.28
CA TYR A 398 -9.70 -12.50 -17.88
C TYR A 398 -8.67 -13.52 -18.37
N GLN A 399 -7.62 -13.03 -19.03
CA GLN A 399 -6.50 -13.85 -19.47
C GLN A 399 -5.36 -13.64 -18.48
N SER A 400 -4.98 -14.69 -17.77
CA SER A 400 -3.82 -14.66 -16.86
C SER A 400 -2.53 -14.79 -17.68
N ASP A 401 -1.53 -14.02 -17.29
CA ASP A 401 -0.16 -14.13 -17.86
C ASP A 401 0.64 -15.29 -17.22
N LEU A 402 0.14 -15.87 -16.11
CA LEU A 402 0.87 -16.86 -15.33
C LEU A 402 0.13 -18.17 -15.07
N ALA A 403 -1.20 -18.16 -15.04
CA ALA A 403 -1.96 -19.40 -14.89
C ALA A 403 -1.76 -20.28 -16.13
N ASP A 404 -1.75 -21.57 -15.92
CA ASP A 404 -1.66 -22.56 -17.00
C ASP A 404 -3.01 -23.28 -17.08
N ASP A 405 -3.71 -23.02 -18.16
CA ASP A 405 -5.02 -23.63 -18.49
C ASP A 405 -4.91 -24.60 -19.68
N THR A 406 -3.67 -24.99 -20.06
CA THR A 406 -3.42 -25.92 -21.17
C THR A 406 -3.74 -27.37 -20.78
N SER A 407 -3.76 -28.29 -21.76
CA SER A 407 -3.86 -29.70 -21.47
C SER A 407 -2.58 -30.22 -20.78
N PHE A 408 -2.67 -31.33 -20.07
CA PHE A 408 -1.51 -31.95 -19.42
C PHE A 408 -0.40 -32.27 -20.45
N GLU A 409 -0.76 -32.71 -21.65
CA GLU A 409 0.17 -33.05 -22.71
C GLU A 409 0.93 -31.80 -23.21
N GLN A 410 0.21 -30.67 -23.36
CA GLN A 410 0.82 -29.40 -23.75
C GLN A 410 1.71 -28.87 -22.63
N TRP A 411 1.22 -28.80 -21.39
CA TRP A 411 2.02 -28.42 -20.23
C TRP A 411 3.30 -29.24 -20.10
N SER A 412 3.19 -30.58 -20.32
CA SER A 412 4.36 -31.49 -20.30
C SER A 412 5.34 -31.21 -21.42
N ALA A 413 4.86 -30.91 -22.63
CA ALA A 413 5.69 -30.57 -23.77
C ALA A 413 6.38 -29.20 -23.59
N ASP A 414 5.75 -28.27 -22.90
CA ASP A 414 6.28 -26.93 -22.59
C ASP A 414 7.24 -26.92 -21.37
N GLY A 415 7.60 -28.10 -20.83
CA GLY A 415 8.62 -28.25 -19.82
C GLY A 415 8.11 -28.46 -18.38
N SER A 416 6.81 -28.66 -18.20
CA SER A 416 6.18 -28.97 -16.89
C SER A 416 6.48 -27.92 -15.81
N LEU A 417 6.50 -26.65 -16.19
CA LEU A 417 6.86 -25.56 -15.28
C LEU A 417 5.77 -25.34 -14.22
N ASP A 418 6.18 -25.22 -12.97
CA ASP A 418 5.31 -24.74 -11.89
C ASP A 418 5.12 -23.21 -11.93
N SER A 419 4.25 -22.69 -11.06
CA SER A 419 3.93 -21.26 -11.03
C SER A 419 5.12 -20.38 -10.65
N ALA A 420 6.01 -20.85 -9.78
CA ALA A 420 7.20 -20.10 -9.40
C ALA A 420 8.20 -20.02 -10.56
N GLN A 421 8.38 -21.11 -11.29
CA GLN A 421 9.26 -21.16 -12.47
C GLN A 421 8.72 -20.27 -13.59
N ARG A 422 7.41 -20.28 -13.87
CA ARG A 422 6.80 -19.35 -14.84
C ARG A 422 6.96 -17.89 -14.41
N ALA A 423 6.73 -17.59 -13.14
CA ALA A 423 6.92 -16.25 -12.61
C ALA A 423 8.38 -15.78 -12.68
N ASN A 424 9.35 -16.69 -12.49
CA ASN A 424 10.78 -16.42 -12.65
C ASN A 424 11.13 -16.00 -14.08
N LEU A 425 10.65 -16.73 -15.06
CA LEU A 425 10.83 -16.34 -16.48
C LEU A 425 10.18 -14.99 -16.78
N ARG A 426 8.98 -14.77 -16.24
CA ARG A 426 8.18 -13.59 -16.51
C ARG A 426 8.83 -12.31 -15.95
N TRP A 427 9.29 -12.28 -14.69
CA TRP A 427 9.92 -11.07 -14.17
C TRP A 427 11.20 -10.69 -14.89
N LYS A 428 11.98 -11.67 -15.33
CA LYS A 428 13.20 -11.44 -16.15
C LYS A 428 12.86 -10.85 -17.51
N GLU A 429 11.85 -11.41 -18.18
CA GLU A 429 11.34 -10.90 -19.43
C GLU A 429 10.82 -9.46 -19.29
N MET A 430 10.03 -9.17 -18.26
CA MET A 430 9.53 -7.83 -17.99
C MET A 430 10.66 -6.82 -17.81
N LEU A 431 11.67 -7.13 -17.02
CA LEU A 431 12.81 -6.24 -16.80
C LEU A 431 13.67 -6.09 -18.08
N ALA A 432 13.84 -7.14 -18.87
CA ALA A 432 14.58 -7.07 -20.13
C ALA A 432 13.89 -6.16 -21.16
N ASN A 433 12.57 -6.09 -21.12
CA ASN A 433 11.76 -5.24 -22.02
C ASN A 433 11.40 -3.89 -21.41
N TYR A 434 11.95 -3.54 -20.24
CA TYR A 434 11.65 -2.27 -19.60
C TYR A 434 12.29 -1.09 -20.35
N HIS A 435 11.47 -0.09 -20.65
CA HIS A 435 11.91 1.20 -21.16
C HIS A 435 11.52 2.29 -20.17
N PRO A 436 12.48 3.11 -19.71
CA PRO A 436 12.18 4.18 -18.77
C PRO A 436 11.21 5.19 -19.40
N PRO A 437 10.21 5.66 -18.64
CA PRO A 437 9.33 6.70 -19.14
C PRO A 437 10.11 8.00 -19.43
N PRO A 438 9.60 8.86 -20.33
CA PRO A 438 10.21 10.15 -20.61
C PRO A 438 10.48 10.96 -19.34
N PHE A 439 11.63 11.60 -19.27
CA PHE A 439 12.08 12.41 -18.15
C PHE A 439 12.92 13.57 -18.69
N GLU A 440 12.58 14.79 -18.30
CA GLU A 440 13.27 15.98 -18.77
C GLU A 440 14.69 16.01 -18.23
N GLN A 441 15.66 16.36 -19.10
CA GLN A 441 17.09 16.28 -18.75
C GLN A 441 17.46 17.30 -17.68
N ASP A 442 16.94 18.50 -17.74
CA ASP A 442 17.18 19.57 -16.76
C ASP A 442 16.65 19.20 -15.36
N VAL A 443 15.48 18.55 -15.30
CA VAL A 443 14.93 18.01 -14.04
C VAL A 443 15.81 16.89 -13.47
N ASP A 444 16.31 15.98 -14.33
CA ASP A 444 17.22 14.91 -13.90
C ASP A 444 18.53 15.46 -13.33
N GLU A 445 19.11 16.47 -14.00
CA GLU A 445 20.32 17.16 -13.56
C GLU A 445 20.09 17.87 -12.21
N GLU A 446 19.01 18.63 -12.07
CA GLU A 446 18.67 19.31 -10.80
C GLU A 446 18.44 18.33 -9.65
N LEU A 447 17.75 17.21 -9.87
CA LEU A 447 17.58 16.16 -8.86
C LEU A 447 18.92 15.56 -8.42
N ARG A 448 19.82 15.27 -9.37
CA ARG A 448 21.14 14.72 -9.07
C ARG A 448 22.00 15.73 -8.27
N ASP A 449 22.02 16.99 -8.68
CA ASP A 449 22.75 18.06 -7.98
C ASP A 449 22.22 18.21 -6.54
N PHE A 450 20.90 18.16 -6.35
CA PHE A 450 20.30 18.17 -5.02
C PHE A 450 20.75 16.97 -4.19
N MET A 451 20.65 15.76 -4.76
CA MET A 451 21.06 14.52 -4.07
C MET A 451 22.54 14.54 -3.70
N ASP A 452 23.43 14.97 -4.61
CA ASP A 452 24.86 15.01 -4.39
C ASP A 452 25.22 16.03 -3.30
N SER A 453 24.58 17.21 -3.32
CA SER A 453 24.71 18.21 -2.27
C SER A 453 24.32 17.67 -0.89
N LYS A 454 23.17 16.97 -0.82
CA LYS A 454 22.69 16.36 0.43
C LYS A 454 23.59 15.21 0.89
N LYS A 455 24.06 14.36 -0.02
CA LYS A 455 24.97 13.26 0.30
C LYS A 455 26.33 13.76 0.78
N ALA A 456 26.80 14.90 0.29
CA ALA A 456 28.06 15.50 0.71
C ALA A 456 28.00 16.21 2.07
N SER A 457 26.81 16.60 2.52
CA SER A 457 26.62 17.37 3.76
C SER A 457 26.77 16.57 5.05
N ASP A 458 26.67 15.24 4.98
CA ASP A 458 26.66 14.33 6.12
C ASP A 458 27.66 13.18 5.96
N GLU A 459 28.21 12.69 7.06
CA GLU A 459 29.00 11.45 7.06
C GLU A 459 28.11 10.22 6.84
N ASP A 460 28.67 9.16 6.25
CA ASP A 460 27.95 7.92 6.02
C ASP A 460 27.67 7.20 7.33
N ARG A 461 26.40 6.81 7.53
CA ARG A 461 25.95 5.98 8.66
C ARG A 461 25.38 4.69 8.13
N TRP A 462 25.85 3.57 8.63
CA TRP A 462 25.48 2.22 8.16
C TRP A 462 24.55 1.48 9.12
N TYR A 463 24.31 2.03 10.33
CA TYR A 463 23.41 1.49 11.38
C TYR A 463 22.75 2.63 12.16
#